data_45802d318ed90023d7a553c35c3e6e51
#
_entry.id   45802d318ed90023d7a553c35c3e6e51
#
_cell.length_a   1.000
_cell.length_b   1.000
_cell.length_c   1.000
_cell.angle_alpha   90.00
_cell.angle_beta   90.00
_cell.angle_gamma   90.00
#
_symmetry.space_group_name_H-M   'P 1'
#
loop_
_entity.id
_entity.type
_entity.pdbx_description
1 polymer ?
#
loop_
_entity_poly.entity_id
_entity_poly.type
_entity_poly.pdbx_seq_one_letter_code
_entity_poly.pdbx_strand_id
1 'polypeptide(L)'
;MGIPSDCCRDSLSVMENCLQSGGYKGIVLFAFRPDERLLSFIASAASHGISVFAGLYTSLGSIRRAFLQAGAVQCITMPCSVNTLCRRVMLRLDYPAELLPRIELFLEETGFPRRLSGFCCLAKACELCIRAPERLWGGMSGIYAETAECFSNTSSSVERSLRLLGEAAGKNGILSRLTDCQITQKPTNTELIYAVCDAFFRKPYK
;
A
#
# COMPACT_ATOMS: atom_id res chain seq x y z
N MET A 1 10.87 -1.04 -15.99
CA MET A 1 11.23 0.40 -16.04
C MET A 1 11.66 0.83 -14.66
N GLY A 2 12.87 1.42 -14.51
CA GLY A 2 13.32 2.00 -13.24
C GLY A 2 12.72 3.39 -13.05
N ILE A 3 12.50 3.79 -11.79
CA ILE A 3 12.14 5.17 -11.46
C ILE A 3 13.40 6.00 -11.62
N PRO A 4 13.40 7.09 -12.41
CA PRO A 4 14.51 8.03 -12.42
C PRO A 4 14.68 8.58 -11.00
N SER A 5 15.85 8.42 -10.42
CA SER A 5 16.11 8.87 -9.06
C SER A 5 17.51 9.41 -8.91
N ASP A 6 17.63 10.53 -8.21
CA ASP A 6 18.89 11.11 -7.79
C ASP A 6 19.15 10.72 -6.32
N CYS A 7 20.39 10.37 -6.00
CA CYS A 7 20.79 9.99 -4.67
C CYS A 7 21.70 11.09 -4.07
N CYS A 8 21.23 11.69 -2.96
CA CYS A 8 22.01 12.67 -2.20
C CYS A 8 22.49 12.02 -0.91
N ARG A 9 23.79 12.07 -0.64
CA ARG A 9 24.38 11.64 0.63
C ARG A 9 24.66 12.89 1.48
N ASP A 10 24.18 12.86 2.72
CA ASP A 10 24.64 13.63 3.86
C ASP A 10 24.40 15.15 3.93
N SER A 11 23.43 15.75 3.21
CA SER A 11 23.14 17.14 3.54
C SER A 11 21.69 17.53 3.26
N LEU A 12 20.97 17.93 4.30
CA LEU A 12 19.67 18.59 4.20
C LEU A 12 19.71 19.80 3.25
N SER A 13 20.84 20.52 3.18
CA SER A 13 21.01 21.65 2.27
C SER A 13 20.94 21.26 0.80
N VAL A 14 21.42 20.07 0.42
CA VAL A 14 21.27 19.56 -0.96
C VAL A 14 19.81 19.20 -1.22
N MET A 15 19.11 18.62 -0.26
CA MET A 15 17.70 18.32 -0.36
C MET A 15 16.84 19.60 -0.45
N GLU A 16 17.17 20.65 0.29
CA GLU A 16 16.52 21.95 0.20
C GLU A 16 16.69 22.61 -1.16
N ASN A 17 17.88 22.51 -1.75
CA ASN A 17 18.12 22.96 -3.12
C ASN A 17 17.30 22.14 -4.16
N CYS A 18 17.14 20.84 -3.94
CA CYS A 18 16.29 20.01 -4.78
C CYS A 18 14.80 20.40 -4.71
N LEU A 19 14.33 20.87 -3.54
CA LEU A 19 12.96 21.40 -3.41
C LEU A 19 12.75 22.65 -4.28
N GLN A 20 13.75 23.53 -4.33
CA GLN A 20 13.68 24.80 -5.08
C GLN A 20 13.82 24.59 -6.59
N SER A 21 14.57 23.58 -7.04
CA SER A 21 14.80 23.32 -8.46
C SER A 21 13.57 22.72 -9.17
N GLY A 22 12.61 22.19 -8.43
CA GLY A 22 11.41 21.55 -8.98
C GLY A 22 11.70 20.22 -9.70
N GLY A 23 10.65 19.57 -10.18
CA GLY A 23 10.79 18.35 -10.98
C GLY A 23 10.68 17.03 -10.19
N TYR A 24 10.76 17.06 -8.88
CA TYR A 24 10.60 15.88 -8.05
C TYR A 24 9.14 15.73 -7.56
N LYS A 25 8.57 14.54 -7.75
CA LYS A 25 7.24 14.19 -7.25
C LYS A 25 7.27 13.66 -5.81
N GLY A 26 8.42 13.15 -5.38
CA GLY A 26 8.58 12.56 -4.07
C GLY A 26 10.03 12.43 -3.64
N ILE A 27 10.20 12.31 -2.34
CA ILE A 27 11.50 12.14 -1.66
C ILE A 27 11.41 10.89 -0.80
N VAL A 28 12.43 10.03 -0.87
CA VAL A 28 12.64 8.93 0.06
C VAL A 28 13.80 9.31 0.96
N LEU A 29 13.56 9.43 2.25
CA LEU A 29 14.61 9.68 3.24
C LEU A 29 14.72 8.52 4.22
N PHE A 30 15.91 8.29 4.75
CA PHE A 30 16.18 7.25 5.74
C PHE A 30 16.63 7.89 7.05
N ALA A 31 15.98 7.52 8.16
CA ALA A 31 16.28 8.08 9.46
C ALA A 31 16.16 7.04 10.58
N PHE A 32 16.95 7.22 11.63
CA PHE A 32 16.86 6.43 12.87
C PHE A 32 15.94 7.07 13.90
N ARG A 33 15.93 8.39 13.96
CA ARG A 33 15.10 9.17 14.88
C ARG A 33 14.77 10.54 14.29
N PRO A 34 13.67 11.17 14.72
CA PRO A 34 13.35 12.53 14.29
C PRO A 34 14.30 13.54 14.96
N ASP A 35 14.75 14.51 14.19
CA ASP A 35 15.31 15.77 14.70
C ASP A 35 14.52 16.94 14.12
N GLU A 36 14.64 18.13 14.75
CA GLU A 36 13.85 19.30 14.38
C GLU A 36 14.09 19.74 12.93
N ARG A 37 15.33 19.66 12.46
CA ARG A 37 15.69 20.07 11.09
C ARG A 37 15.05 19.13 10.07
N LEU A 38 15.10 17.82 10.33
CA LEU A 38 14.51 16.81 9.45
C LEU A 38 12.98 16.95 9.42
N LEU A 39 12.34 17.17 10.56
CA LEU A 39 10.89 17.37 10.63
C LEU A 39 10.46 18.66 9.94
N SER A 40 11.21 19.76 10.10
CA SER A 40 10.97 21.02 9.40
C SER A 40 11.15 20.87 7.88
N PHE A 41 12.15 20.11 7.44
CA PHE A 41 12.35 19.79 6.04
C PHE A 41 11.15 19.00 5.45
N ILE A 42 10.65 17.99 6.18
CA ILE A 42 9.47 17.21 5.77
C ILE A 42 8.25 18.11 5.62
N ALA A 43 8.01 19.02 6.59
CA ALA A 43 6.91 19.96 6.54
C ALA A 43 7.03 20.93 5.34
N SER A 44 8.23 21.42 5.07
CA SER A 44 8.52 22.26 3.91
C SER A 44 8.27 21.50 2.60
N ALA A 45 8.78 20.28 2.45
CA ALA A 45 8.55 19.46 1.27
C ALA A 45 7.05 19.20 1.02
N ALA A 46 6.31 18.86 2.07
CA ALA A 46 4.87 18.64 2.01
C ALA A 46 4.11 19.91 1.55
N SER A 47 4.51 21.10 2.05
CA SER A 47 3.91 22.37 1.63
C SER A 47 4.15 22.72 0.16
N HIS A 48 5.23 22.19 -0.43
CA HIS A 48 5.51 22.28 -1.87
C HIS A 48 4.86 21.17 -2.71
N GLY A 49 3.98 20.35 -2.11
CA GLY A 49 3.29 19.27 -2.81
C GLY A 49 4.17 18.04 -3.10
N ILE A 50 5.34 17.94 -2.48
CA ILE A 50 6.27 16.82 -2.67
C ILE A 50 5.96 15.74 -1.64
N SER A 51 5.71 14.52 -2.11
CA SER A 51 5.42 13.36 -1.26
C SER A 51 6.69 12.86 -0.54
N VAL A 52 6.70 12.87 0.79
CA VAL A 52 7.85 12.40 1.58
C VAL A 52 7.59 11.00 2.12
N PHE A 53 8.51 10.08 1.85
CA PHE A 53 8.51 8.70 2.35
C PHE A 53 9.67 8.53 3.34
N ALA A 54 9.37 8.16 4.58
CA ALA A 54 10.37 7.97 5.62
C ALA A 54 10.68 6.48 5.83
N GLY A 55 11.87 6.04 5.45
CA GLY A 55 12.43 4.73 5.81
C GLY A 55 12.99 4.77 7.23
N LEU A 56 12.35 4.09 8.18
CA LEU A 56 12.68 4.15 9.60
C LEU A 56 13.27 2.84 10.09
N TYR A 57 14.46 2.90 10.67
CA TYR A 57 15.12 1.75 11.30
C TYR A 57 14.62 1.51 12.73
N THR A 58 13.32 1.71 12.95
CA THR A 58 12.67 1.51 14.23
C THR A 58 11.19 1.15 14.04
N SER A 59 10.65 0.39 14.97
CA SER A 59 9.21 0.06 15.04
C SER A 59 8.45 0.92 16.06
N LEU A 60 9.12 1.88 16.74
CA LEU A 60 8.49 2.72 17.75
C LEU A 60 7.41 3.61 17.15
N GLY A 61 6.17 3.43 17.63
CA GLY A 61 5.01 4.17 17.14
C GLY A 61 5.05 5.67 17.38
N SER A 62 5.77 6.12 18.43
CA SER A 62 5.97 7.55 18.72
C SER A 62 6.82 8.23 17.65
N ILE A 63 7.92 7.59 17.23
CA ILE A 63 8.79 8.08 16.16
C ILE A 63 8.00 8.15 14.85
N ARG A 64 7.31 7.07 14.50
CA ARG A 64 6.47 7.02 13.28
C ARG A 64 5.43 8.16 13.28
N ARG A 65 4.76 8.41 14.41
CA ARG A 65 3.80 9.51 14.53
C ARG A 65 4.44 10.87 14.27
N ALA A 66 5.62 11.14 14.82
CA ALA A 66 6.32 12.40 14.60
C ALA A 66 6.56 12.69 13.12
N PHE A 67 7.02 11.68 12.34
CA PHE A 67 7.21 11.83 10.90
C PHE A 67 5.90 12.05 10.13
N LEU A 68 4.84 11.33 10.48
CA LEU A 68 3.52 11.52 9.86
C LEU A 68 2.92 12.89 10.18
N GLN A 69 3.06 13.36 11.43
CA GLN A 69 2.61 14.70 11.85
C GLN A 69 3.38 15.83 11.15
N ALA A 70 4.66 15.60 10.86
CA ALA A 70 5.46 16.54 10.07
C ALA A 70 5.07 16.58 8.58
N GLY A 71 4.23 15.68 8.09
CA GLY A 71 3.76 15.66 6.70
C GLY A 71 4.30 14.52 5.85
N ALA A 72 5.03 13.55 6.42
CA ALA A 72 5.40 12.36 5.67
C ALA A 72 4.15 11.59 5.25
N VAL A 73 4.03 11.26 3.95
CA VAL A 73 2.87 10.52 3.42
C VAL A 73 2.89 9.05 3.82
N GLN A 74 4.08 8.51 4.10
CA GLN A 74 4.23 7.13 4.56
C GLN A 74 5.54 6.91 5.30
N CYS A 75 5.48 6.11 6.39
CA CYS A 75 6.66 5.57 7.06
C CYS A 75 6.82 4.10 6.70
N ILE A 76 8.03 3.71 6.30
CA ILE A 76 8.38 2.35 5.88
C ILE A 76 9.39 1.80 6.88
N THR A 77 9.09 0.67 7.52
CA THR A 77 10.02 0.03 8.45
C THR A 77 11.18 -0.60 7.68
N MET A 78 12.38 -0.29 8.10
CA MET A 78 13.63 -0.82 7.54
C MET A 78 14.24 -1.88 8.48
N PRO A 79 14.98 -2.87 7.95
CA PRO A 79 15.29 -3.04 6.53
C PRO A 79 14.12 -3.62 5.72
N CYS A 80 14.00 -3.20 4.46
CA CYS A 80 13.08 -3.82 3.51
C CYS A 80 13.77 -4.00 2.15
N SER A 81 13.23 -4.86 1.29
CA SER A 81 13.78 -5.02 -0.05
C SER A 81 13.58 -3.76 -0.90
N VAL A 82 14.49 -3.50 -1.82
CA VAL A 82 14.38 -2.38 -2.77
C VAL A 82 13.05 -2.46 -3.54
N ASN A 83 12.64 -3.67 -3.96
CA ASN A 83 11.36 -3.86 -4.63
C ASN A 83 10.18 -3.44 -3.76
N THR A 84 10.19 -3.77 -2.46
CA THR A 84 9.15 -3.35 -1.52
C THR A 84 9.12 -1.83 -1.39
N LEU A 85 10.28 -1.19 -1.27
CA LEU A 85 10.39 0.27 -1.19
C LEU A 85 9.83 0.93 -2.46
N CYS A 86 10.33 0.52 -3.63
CA CYS A 86 9.89 1.07 -4.92
C CYS A 86 8.36 0.92 -5.11
N ARG A 87 7.82 -0.26 -4.83
CA ARG A 87 6.36 -0.49 -4.92
C ARG A 87 5.56 0.47 -4.04
N ARG A 88 5.97 0.66 -2.79
CA ARG A 88 5.29 1.58 -1.86
C ARG A 88 5.34 3.03 -2.32
N VAL A 89 6.49 3.47 -2.84
CA VAL A 89 6.67 4.82 -3.37
C VAL A 89 5.81 5.02 -4.62
N MET A 90 5.88 4.11 -5.59
CA MET A 90 5.12 4.20 -6.84
C MET A 90 3.61 4.27 -6.61
N LEU A 91 3.09 3.44 -5.71
CA LEU A 91 1.66 3.43 -5.38
C LEU A 91 1.14 4.78 -4.88
N ARG A 92 1.98 5.53 -4.20
CA ARG A 92 1.58 6.84 -3.66
C ARG A 92 1.81 7.98 -4.66
N LEU A 93 2.85 7.89 -5.47
CA LEU A 93 3.20 8.94 -6.45
C LEU A 93 2.32 8.89 -7.70
N ASP A 94 2.03 7.68 -8.18
CA ASP A 94 1.36 7.52 -9.46
C ASP A 94 -0.16 7.34 -9.34
N TYR A 95 -0.68 6.93 -8.13
CA TYR A 95 -2.09 6.52 -8.01
C TYR A 95 -2.79 6.93 -6.70
N PRO A 96 -2.82 8.22 -6.31
CA PRO A 96 -3.47 8.61 -5.07
C PRO A 96 -5.00 8.45 -5.07
N ALA A 97 -5.67 8.65 -6.23
CA ALA A 97 -7.13 8.68 -6.34
C ALA A 97 -7.74 7.46 -7.06
N GLU A 98 -6.99 6.78 -7.93
CA GLU A 98 -7.53 5.77 -8.85
C GLU A 98 -7.22 4.31 -8.48
N LEU A 99 -6.72 4.07 -7.28
CA LEU A 99 -6.27 2.73 -6.90
C LEU A 99 -7.43 1.72 -6.86
N LEU A 100 -8.57 2.10 -6.27
CA LEU A 100 -9.73 1.21 -6.15
C LEU A 100 -10.29 0.77 -7.52
N PRO A 101 -10.58 1.67 -8.48
CA PRO A 101 -11.03 1.29 -9.82
C PRO A 101 -10.03 0.37 -10.54
N ARG A 102 -8.75 0.55 -10.34
CA ARG A 102 -7.72 -0.29 -10.96
C ARG A 102 -7.66 -1.69 -10.35
N ILE A 103 -7.85 -1.80 -9.04
CA ILE A 103 -7.97 -3.10 -8.39
C ILE A 103 -9.23 -3.81 -8.89
N GLU A 104 -10.35 -3.12 -9.03
CA GLU A 104 -11.58 -3.68 -9.57
C GLU A 104 -11.38 -4.20 -10.99
N LEU A 105 -10.76 -3.42 -11.87
CA LEU A 105 -10.42 -3.86 -13.23
C LEU A 105 -9.50 -5.09 -13.21
N PHE A 106 -8.47 -5.09 -12.36
CA PHE A 106 -7.59 -6.23 -12.21
C PHE A 106 -8.33 -7.50 -11.76
N LEU A 107 -9.27 -7.38 -10.81
CA LEU A 107 -10.09 -8.50 -10.35
C LEU A 107 -10.99 -9.04 -11.49
N GLU A 108 -11.58 -8.16 -12.31
CA GLU A 108 -12.37 -8.55 -13.48
C GLU A 108 -11.52 -9.30 -14.51
N GLU A 109 -10.36 -8.76 -14.88
CA GLU A 109 -9.45 -9.37 -15.84
C GLU A 109 -8.90 -10.73 -15.38
N THR A 110 -8.78 -10.94 -14.08
CA THR A 110 -8.36 -12.21 -13.49
C THR A 110 -9.50 -13.21 -13.33
N GLY A 111 -10.74 -12.77 -13.57
CA GLY A 111 -11.93 -13.63 -13.63
C GLY A 111 -12.71 -13.72 -12.31
N PHE A 112 -12.48 -12.83 -11.33
CA PHE A 112 -13.31 -12.79 -10.15
C PHE A 112 -14.76 -12.42 -10.49
N PRO A 113 -15.75 -13.12 -9.92
CA PRO A 113 -17.16 -12.90 -10.27
C PRO A 113 -17.70 -11.58 -9.65
N ARG A 114 -17.86 -10.55 -10.50
CA ARG A 114 -18.35 -9.22 -10.08
C ARG A 114 -19.74 -9.27 -9.43
N ARG A 115 -20.56 -10.26 -9.79
CA ARG A 115 -21.91 -10.43 -9.23
C ARG A 115 -21.96 -10.79 -7.74
N LEU A 116 -20.86 -11.24 -7.16
CA LEU A 116 -20.79 -11.57 -5.74
C LEU A 116 -20.47 -10.31 -4.92
N SER A 117 -21.17 -10.11 -3.82
CA SER A 117 -20.95 -8.98 -2.90
C SER A 117 -19.51 -8.90 -2.36
N GLY A 118 -18.83 -10.02 -2.27
CA GLY A 118 -17.42 -10.11 -1.89
C GLY A 118 -16.47 -9.42 -2.87
N PHE A 119 -16.87 -9.17 -4.14
CA PHE A 119 -16.01 -8.53 -5.13
C PHE A 119 -15.59 -7.11 -4.72
N CYS A 120 -16.56 -6.25 -4.42
CA CYS A 120 -16.27 -4.88 -3.95
C CYS A 120 -15.57 -4.88 -2.59
N CYS A 121 -15.96 -5.81 -1.70
CA CYS A 121 -15.29 -5.99 -0.41
C CYS A 121 -13.81 -6.36 -0.59
N LEU A 122 -13.49 -7.27 -1.53
CA LEU A 122 -12.12 -7.66 -1.83
C LEU A 122 -11.32 -6.49 -2.42
N ALA A 123 -11.88 -5.76 -3.38
CA ALA A 123 -11.24 -4.60 -3.97
C ALA A 123 -10.88 -3.56 -2.91
N LYS A 124 -11.84 -3.24 -2.01
CA LYS A 124 -11.61 -2.28 -0.92
C LYS A 124 -10.61 -2.80 0.12
N ALA A 125 -10.72 -4.05 0.53
CA ALA A 125 -9.76 -4.65 1.45
C ALA A 125 -8.33 -4.64 0.87
N CYS A 126 -8.17 -4.97 -0.42
CA CYS A 126 -6.89 -4.86 -1.10
C CYS A 126 -6.39 -3.41 -1.16
N GLU A 127 -7.24 -2.44 -1.46
CA GLU A 127 -6.87 -1.02 -1.43
C GLU A 127 -6.32 -0.62 -0.06
N LEU A 128 -7.00 -0.98 1.02
CA LEU A 128 -6.57 -0.69 2.39
C LEU A 128 -5.21 -1.32 2.71
N CYS A 129 -5.00 -2.57 2.32
CA CYS A 129 -3.74 -3.29 2.53
C CYS A 129 -2.60 -2.74 1.66
N ILE A 130 -2.89 -2.34 0.42
CA ILE A 130 -1.91 -1.73 -0.47
C ILE A 130 -1.46 -0.38 0.06
N ARG A 131 -2.40 0.45 0.55
CA ARG A 131 -2.09 1.75 1.14
C ARG A 131 -1.33 1.64 2.46
N ALA A 132 -1.60 0.61 3.26
CA ALA A 132 -1.01 0.40 4.58
C ALA A 132 -0.78 -1.11 4.84
N PRO A 133 0.29 -1.71 4.28
CA PRO A 133 0.55 -3.15 4.36
C PRO A 133 0.70 -3.69 5.79
N GLU A 134 1.07 -2.83 6.73
CA GLU A 134 1.12 -3.16 8.15
C GLU A 134 -0.22 -3.59 8.74
N ARG A 135 -1.33 -3.29 8.09
CA ARG A 135 -2.67 -3.72 8.50
C ARG A 135 -2.85 -5.24 8.46
N LEU A 136 -2.16 -5.91 7.53
CA LEU A 136 -2.16 -7.37 7.46
C LEU A 136 -1.54 -8.02 8.71
N TRP A 137 -0.62 -7.33 9.38
CA TRP A 137 0.04 -7.82 10.60
C TRP A 137 -0.77 -7.53 11.87
N GLY A 138 -1.65 -6.51 11.83
CA GLY A 138 -2.52 -6.12 12.95
C GLY A 138 -3.80 -6.95 13.08
N GLY A 139 -3.99 -7.92 12.20
CA GLY A 139 -5.20 -8.75 12.15
C GLY A 139 -6.28 -8.17 11.24
N MET A 140 -7.21 -9.05 10.82
CA MET A 140 -8.22 -8.72 9.81
C MET A 140 -9.38 -7.86 10.32
N SER A 141 -9.56 -7.74 11.63
CA SER A 141 -10.72 -7.04 12.24
C SER A 141 -10.82 -5.58 11.80
N GLY A 142 -9.69 -4.85 11.77
CA GLY A 142 -9.65 -3.46 11.32
C GLY A 142 -9.98 -3.31 9.84
N ILE A 143 -9.49 -4.23 9.00
CA ILE A 143 -9.79 -4.24 7.56
C ILE A 143 -11.28 -4.49 7.32
N TYR A 144 -11.87 -5.44 8.05
CA TYR A 144 -13.30 -5.72 7.94
C TYR A 144 -14.16 -4.52 8.40
N ALA A 145 -13.78 -3.86 9.50
CA ALA A 145 -14.50 -2.70 10.01
C ALA A 145 -14.48 -1.54 9.00
N GLU A 146 -13.32 -1.13 8.52
CA GLU A 146 -13.20 -0.04 7.55
C GLU A 146 -13.85 -0.38 6.20
N THR A 147 -13.77 -1.64 5.76
CA THR A 147 -14.48 -2.08 4.55
C THR A 147 -15.99 -2.03 4.76
N ALA A 148 -16.48 -2.44 5.93
CA ALA A 148 -17.90 -2.42 6.26
C ALA A 148 -18.46 -0.99 6.29
N GLU A 149 -17.74 -0.05 6.86
CA GLU A 149 -18.10 1.37 6.86
C GLU A 149 -18.31 1.92 5.44
N CYS A 150 -17.41 1.57 4.51
CA CYS A 150 -17.52 2.03 3.11
C CYS A 150 -18.77 1.54 2.39
N PHE A 151 -19.33 0.41 2.79
CA PHE A 151 -20.49 -0.21 2.13
C PHE A 151 -21.74 -0.25 3.01
N SER A 152 -21.77 0.50 4.13
CA SER A 152 -22.89 0.51 5.09
C SER A 152 -23.29 -0.92 5.51
N ASN A 153 -22.29 -1.75 5.85
CA ASN A 153 -22.44 -3.16 6.16
C ASN A 153 -21.83 -3.50 7.54
N THR A 154 -21.85 -4.74 7.95
CA THR A 154 -21.21 -5.23 9.17
C THR A 154 -19.91 -5.96 8.87
N SER A 155 -18.94 -5.93 9.79
CA SER A 155 -17.66 -6.64 9.66
C SER A 155 -17.87 -8.16 9.43
N SER A 156 -18.85 -8.77 10.10
CA SER A 156 -19.20 -10.18 9.92
C SER A 156 -19.75 -10.49 8.52
N SER A 157 -20.52 -9.55 7.93
CA SER A 157 -21.01 -9.70 6.57
C SER A 157 -19.89 -9.57 5.55
N VAL A 158 -18.94 -8.63 5.74
CA VAL A 158 -17.73 -8.49 4.92
C VAL A 158 -16.88 -9.76 4.98
N GLU A 159 -16.58 -10.25 6.19
CA GLU A 159 -15.84 -11.49 6.38
C GLU A 159 -16.46 -12.67 5.62
N ARG A 160 -17.78 -12.87 5.78
CA ARG A 160 -18.52 -13.92 5.09
C ARG A 160 -18.48 -13.76 3.58
N SER A 161 -18.66 -12.54 3.07
CA SER A 161 -18.66 -12.23 1.63
C SER A 161 -17.29 -12.52 1.02
N LEU A 162 -16.21 -12.15 1.68
CA LEU A 162 -14.83 -12.46 1.26
C LEU A 162 -14.58 -13.96 1.22
N ARG A 163 -15.02 -14.70 2.27
CA ARG A 163 -14.88 -16.16 2.30
C ARG A 163 -15.61 -16.85 1.16
N LEU A 164 -16.86 -16.46 0.87
CA LEU A 164 -17.62 -17.01 -0.25
C LEU A 164 -16.97 -16.71 -1.60
N LEU A 165 -16.42 -15.49 -1.76
CA LEU A 165 -15.69 -15.12 -2.97
C LEU A 165 -14.40 -15.94 -3.11
N GLY A 166 -13.65 -16.13 -2.02
CA GLY A 166 -12.43 -16.94 -1.99
C GLY A 166 -12.69 -18.40 -2.36
N GLU A 167 -13.77 -19.00 -1.81
CA GLU A 167 -14.19 -20.35 -2.19
C GLU A 167 -14.56 -20.46 -3.68
N ALA A 168 -15.29 -19.48 -4.21
CA ALA A 168 -15.64 -19.43 -5.63
C ALA A 168 -14.38 -19.27 -6.50
N ALA A 169 -13.44 -18.41 -6.12
CA ALA A 169 -12.18 -18.20 -6.82
C ALA A 169 -11.30 -19.46 -6.81
N GLY A 170 -11.24 -20.16 -5.66
CA GLY A 170 -10.51 -21.43 -5.55
C GLY A 170 -11.09 -22.51 -6.47
N LYS A 171 -12.42 -22.71 -6.44
CA LYS A 171 -13.11 -23.70 -7.29
C LYS A 171 -12.92 -23.41 -8.80
N ASN A 172 -12.85 -22.15 -9.18
CA ASN A 172 -12.67 -21.73 -10.57
C ASN A 172 -11.20 -21.64 -11.00
N GLY A 173 -10.26 -22.06 -10.17
CA GLY A 173 -8.83 -22.04 -10.48
C GLY A 173 -8.25 -20.63 -10.66
N ILE A 174 -8.93 -19.58 -10.15
CA ILE A 174 -8.45 -18.20 -10.26
C ILE A 174 -7.18 -18.03 -9.44
N LEU A 175 -7.16 -18.57 -8.22
CA LEU A 175 -6.04 -18.41 -7.30
C LEU A 175 -4.76 -19.08 -7.81
N SER A 176 -4.85 -20.25 -8.41
CA SER A 176 -3.70 -20.95 -9.01
C SER A 176 -3.10 -20.21 -10.21
N ARG A 177 -3.86 -19.31 -10.83
CA ARG A 177 -3.37 -18.43 -11.91
C ARG A 177 -2.76 -17.13 -11.39
N LEU A 178 -3.12 -16.72 -10.18
CA LEU A 178 -2.61 -15.51 -9.56
C LEU A 178 -1.25 -15.71 -8.89
N THR A 179 -1.01 -16.90 -8.35
CA THR A 179 0.19 -17.18 -7.57
C THR A 179 0.84 -18.48 -8.04
N ASP A 180 2.17 -18.52 -8.02
CA ASP A 180 2.94 -19.75 -8.26
C ASP A 180 2.87 -20.72 -7.06
N CYS A 181 2.24 -20.29 -5.95
CA CYS A 181 2.03 -21.11 -4.77
C CYS A 181 0.74 -21.91 -4.89
N GLN A 182 0.76 -23.14 -4.38
CA GLN A 182 -0.46 -23.94 -4.26
C GLN A 182 -1.35 -23.37 -3.15
N ILE A 183 -2.26 -22.47 -3.54
CA ILE A 183 -3.30 -22.00 -2.62
C ILE A 183 -4.42 -23.03 -2.60
N THR A 184 -4.88 -23.37 -1.41
CA THR A 184 -5.96 -24.33 -1.21
C THR A 184 -7.26 -23.89 -1.91
N GLN A 185 -8.15 -24.84 -2.21
CA GLN A 185 -9.47 -24.52 -2.78
C GLN A 185 -10.34 -23.64 -1.85
N LYS A 186 -9.97 -23.56 -0.58
CA LYS A 186 -10.63 -22.72 0.44
C LYS A 186 -9.60 -21.84 1.16
N PRO A 187 -9.15 -20.76 0.51
CA PRO A 187 -8.20 -19.84 1.13
C PRO A 187 -8.84 -19.13 2.32
N THR A 188 -8.04 -18.79 3.30
CA THR A 188 -8.42 -17.80 4.31
C THR A 188 -8.55 -16.42 3.66
N ASN A 189 -9.31 -15.52 4.28
CA ASN A 189 -9.44 -14.15 3.76
C ASN A 189 -8.09 -13.42 3.68
N THR A 190 -7.18 -13.70 4.61
CA THR A 190 -5.82 -13.15 4.60
C THR A 190 -5.02 -13.65 3.40
N GLU A 191 -5.06 -14.95 3.12
CA GLU A 191 -4.39 -15.53 1.95
C GLU A 191 -4.97 -15.00 0.65
N LEU A 192 -6.30 -14.85 0.58
CA LEU A 192 -6.97 -14.28 -0.59
C LEU A 192 -6.50 -12.85 -0.87
N ILE A 193 -6.55 -11.97 0.14
CA ILE A 193 -6.14 -10.57 0.01
C ILE A 193 -4.65 -10.48 -0.32
N TYR A 194 -3.80 -11.27 0.35
CA TYR A 194 -2.38 -11.30 0.06
C TYR A 194 -2.08 -11.72 -1.37
N ALA A 195 -2.71 -12.81 -1.85
CA ALA A 195 -2.53 -13.31 -3.20
C ALA A 195 -2.91 -12.27 -4.27
N VAL A 196 -4.04 -11.58 -4.05
CA VAL A 196 -4.50 -10.53 -4.97
C VAL A 196 -3.56 -9.33 -4.95
N CYS A 197 -3.17 -8.84 -3.77
CA CYS A 197 -2.25 -7.72 -3.65
C CYS A 197 -0.87 -8.03 -4.29
N ASP A 198 -0.33 -9.21 -4.05
CA ASP A 198 0.94 -9.63 -4.62
C ASP A 198 0.86 -9.76 -6.15
N ALA A 199 -0.19 -10.38 -6.68
CA ALA A 199 -0.40 -10.52 -8.11
C ALA A 199 -0.65 -9.17 -8.81
N PHE A 200 -1.40 -8.26 -8.16
CA PHE A 200 -1.62 -6.90 -8.64
C PHE A 200 -0.31 -6.14 -8.85
N PHE A 201 0.67 -6.33 -7.96
CA PHE A 201 1.97 -5.71 -8.09
C PHE A 201 2.90 -6.39 -9.13
N ARG A 202 2.70 -7.67 -9.40
CA ARG A 202 3.52 -8.39 -10.38
C ARG A 202 3.14 -8.10 -11.82
N LYS A 203 1.90 -7.66 -12.06
CA LYS A 203 1.44 -7.34 -13.41
C LYS A 203 2.13 -6.07 -13.90
N PRO A 204 2.90 -6.11 -14.99
CA PRO A 204 3.52 -4.89 -15.55
C PRO A 204 2.39 -3.96 -16.01
N TYR A 205 2.51 -2.71 -15.63
CA TYR A 205 1.64 -1.65 -16.12
C TYR A 205 1.84 -1.47 -17.63
N LYS A 206 0.78 -1.65 -18.37
CA LYS A 206 0.71 -1.22 -19.77
C LYS A 206 0.20 0.21 -19.85
#